data_1780dd0bd46ede2e5405d67a2e3bdfdb
#
_entry.id   1780dd0bd46ede2e5405d67a2e3bdfdb
#
_cell.length_a   1.000
_cell.length_b   1.000
_cell.length_c   1.000
_cell.angle_alpha   90.00
_cell.angle_beta   90.00
_cell.angle_gamma   90.00
#
_symmetry.space_group_name_H-M   'P 1'
#
loop_
_entity.id
_entity.type
_entity.pdbx_description
1 polymer ?
#
loop_
_entity_poly.entity_id
_entity_poly.type
_entity_poly.pdbx_seq_one_letter_code
_entity_poly.pdbx_strand_id
1 'polypeptide(L)'
;MTIDSKITFKKHLRSVSRAASQRLGILRKSWRVFHDRSLLGRCFRGFVLPVLEYCSAVWCSAADRHLKLLDRAVSGARFLTGDVFECGIFHRRSLAVLCMLYKIRCNPVHPLNGALPGPYVPVRVTRGALVAHRYTYAPLHCRTLQYSRTFIPFSVSLWNDLANPVFDGAGLAGFKSQAKASLLA
;
A
#
# COMPACT_ATOMS: atom_id res chain seq x y z
N MET A 1 4.38 6.03 -16.04
CA MET A 1 3.06 6.21 -15.38
C MET A 1 2.26 7.22 -16.19
N THR A 2 0.93 7.02 -16.36
CA THR A 2 0.07 7.95 -17.10
C THR A 2 -0.76 8.75 -16.09
N ILE A 3 -0.62 10.07 -16.12
CA ILE A 3 -1.37 10.99 -15.25
C ILE A 3 -2.38 11.73 -16.14
N ASP A 4 -3.62 11.77 -15.73
CA ASP A 4 -4.69 12.54 -16.36
C ASP A 4 -4.88 13.90 -15.68
N SER A 5 -5.41 14.90 -16.38
CA SER A 5 -5.59 16.27 -15.86
C SER A 5 -6.43 16.34 -14.57
N LYS A 6 -7.28 15.34 -14.32
CA LYS A 6 -8.12 15.25 -13.12
C LYS A 6 -7.49 14.36 -12.02
N ILE A 7 -6.26 13.88 -12.20
CA ILE A 7 -5.53 12.99 -11.26
C ILE A 7 -6.40 11.79 -10.83
N THR A 8 -7.20 11.23 -11.74
CA THR A 8 -8.08 10.09 -11.45
C THR A 8 -7.37 8.75 -11.56
N PHE A 9 -6.21 8.71 -12.20
CA PHE A 9 -5.42 7.52 -12.51
C PHE A 9 -6.18 6.40 -13.25
N LYS A 10 -7.39 6.69 -13.77
CA LYS A 10 -8.24 5.71 -14.45
C LYS A 10 -7.55 5.03 -15.63
N LYS A 11 -6.92 5.83 -16.51
CA LYS A 11 -6.20 5.31 -17.68
C LYS A 11 -5.00 4.46 -17.25
N HIS A 12 -4.25 4.93 -16.28
CA HIS A 12 -3.09 4.22 -15.74
C HIS A 12 -3.49 2.86 -15.17
N LEU A 13 -4.46 2.80 -14.25
CA LEU A 13 -4.89 1.57 -13.60
C LEU A 13 -5.50 0.55 -14.58
N ARG A 14 -6.18 1.01 -15.63
CA ARG A 14 -6.63 0.13 -16.71
C ARG A 14 -5.46 -0.47 -17.49
N SER A 15 -4.44 0.32 -17.80
CA SER A 15 -3.23 -0.15 -18.47
C SER A 15 -2.49 -1.18 -17.61
N VAL A 16 -2.30 -0.89 -16.32
CA VAL A 16 -1.67 -1.80 -15.35
C VAL A 16 -2.45 -3.11 -15.24
N SER A 17 -3.78 -3.05 -15.10
CA SER A 17 -4.63 -4.24 -15.02
C SER A 17 -4.54 -5.08 -16.29
N ARG A 18 -4.50 -4.46 -17.48
CA ARG A 18 -4.32 -5.15 -18.77
C ARG A 18 -2.95 -5.84 -18.83
N ALA A 19 -1.87 -5.14 -18.48
CA ALA A 19 -0.52 -5.70 -18.47
C ALA A 19 -0.40 -6.87 -17.48
N ALA A 20 -0.99 -6.76 -16.29
CA ALA A 20 -1.03 -7.84 -15.31
C ALA A 20 -1.82 -9.05 -15.84
N SER A 21 -2.97 -8.83 -16.49
CA SER A 21 -3.78 -9.90 -17.07
C SER A 21 -3.05 -10.63 -18.20
N GLN A 22 -2.31 -9.92 -19.05
CA GLN A 22 -1.48 -10.52 -20.10
C GLN A 22 -0.40 -11.42 -19.50
N ARG A 23 0.31 -10.95 -18.48
CA ARG A 23 1.34 -11.72 -17.76
C ARG A 23 0.75 -12.95 -17.06
N LEU A 24 -0.44 -12.81 -16.44
CA LEU A 24 -1.17 -13.94 -15.88
C LEU A 24 -1.56 -14.97 -16.94
N GLY A 25 -1.92 -14.52 -18.15
CA GLY A 25 -2.17 -15.41 -19.29
C GLY A 25 -0.97 -16.28 -19.65
N ILE A 26 0.25 -15.70 -19.59
CA ILE A 26 1.50 -16.46 -19.79
C ILE A 26 1.67 -17.51 -18.68
N LEU A 27 1.50 -17.12 -17.41
CA LEU A 27 1.61 -18.06 -16.29
C LEU A 27 0.58 -19.20 -16.35
N ARG A 28 -0.65 -18.91 -16.81
CA ARG A 28 -1.68 -19.94 -17.05
C ARG A 28 -1.27 -20.96 -18.12
N LYS A 29 -0.62 -20.51 -19.18
CA LYS A 29 -0.07 -21.41 -20.19
C LYS A 29 1.07 -22.27 -19.62
N SER A 30 1.95 -21.66 -18.84
CA SER A 30 3.06 -22.36 -18.17
C SER A 30 2.59 -23.42 -17.17
N TRP A 31 1.43 -23.23 -16.52
CA TRP A 31 0.83 -24.24 -15.66
C TRP A 31 0.62 -25.59 -16.36
N ARG A 32 0.25 -25.58 -17.63
CA ARG A 32 0.02 -26.80 -18.42
C ARG A 32 1.29 -27.63 -18.63
N VAL A 33 2.45 -27.00 -18.44
CA VAL A 33 3.76 -27.65 -18.64
C VAL A 33 4.39 -28.05 -17.31
N PHE A 34 4.40 -27.16 -16.35
CA PHE A 34 5.20 -27.33 -15.12
C PHE A 34 4.43 -27.94 -13.95
N HIS A 35 3.12 -27.78 -13.87
CA HIS A 35 2.25 -28.25 -12.77
C HIS A 35 2.77 -27.96 -11.35
N ASP A 36 3.73 -27.03 -11.18
CA ASP A 36 4.33 -26.66 -9.91
C ASP A 36 3.79 -25.30 -9.44
N ARG A 37 2.94 -25.33 -8.40
CA ARG A 37 2.34 -24.15 -7.80
C ARG A 37 3.38 -23.25 -7.11
N SER A 38 4.42 -23.83 -6.52
CA SER A 38 5.49 -23.07 -5.85
C SER A 38 6.29 -22.25 -6.86
N LEU A 39 6.66 -22.86 -7.99
CA LEU A 39 7.32 -22.17 -9.09
C LEU A 39 6.45 -21.05 -9.65
N LEU A 40 5.17 -21.31 -9.90
CA LEU A 40 4.25 -20.31 -10.40
C LEU A 40 4.04 -19.17 -9.40
N GLY A 41 4.01 -19.46 -8.10
CA GLY A 41 3.94 -18.44 -7.04
C GLY A 41 5.18 -17.53 -7.04
N ARG A 42 6.37 -18.09 -7.25
CA ARG A 42 7.62 -17.31 -7.42
C ARG A 42 7.59 -16.46 -8.68
N CYS A 43 7.16 -17.05 -9.80
CA CYS A 43 7.01 -16.31 -11.06
C CYS A 43 5.97 -15.20 -10.94
N PHE A 44 4.85 -15.42 -10.27
CA PHE A 44 3.85 -14.39 -10.03
C PHE A 44 4.43 -13.23 -9.20
N ARG A 45 5.15 -13.52 -8.12
CA ARG A 45 5.81 -12.51 -7.29
C ARG A 45 6.86 -11.70 -8.04
N GLY A 46 7.64 -12.33 -8.93
CA GLY A 46 8.68 -11.65 -9.70
C GLY A 46 8.18 -10.94 -10.95
N PHE A 47 7.13 -11.44 -11.59
CA PHE A 47 6.73 -11.02 -12.94
C PHE A 47 5.42 -10.22 -12.99
N VAL A 48 4.44 -10.52 -12.13
CA VAL A 48 3.12 -9.87 -12.15
C VAL A 48 3.00 -8.80 -11.07
N LEU A 49 3.34 -9.14 -9.82
CA LEU A 49 3.21 -8.23 -8.69
C LEU A 49 3.93 -6.90 -8.85
N PRO A 50 5.19 -6.85 -9.35
CA PRO A 50 5.88 -5.57 -9.49
C PRO A 50 5.13 -4.59 -10.41
N VAL A 51 4.38 -5.09 -11.40
CA VAL A 51 3.55 -4.25 -12.27
C VAL A 51 2.35 -3.69 -11.52
N LEU A 52 1.73 -4.50 -10.67
CA LEU A 52 0.57 -4.11 -9.87
C LEU A 52 0.91 -3.14 -8.74
N GLU A 53 2.16 -3.13 -8.27
CA GLU A 53 2.60 -2.37 -7.10
C GLU A 53 3.42 -1.12 -7.47
N TYR A 54 3.88 -1.03 -8.72
CA TYR A 54 4.73 0.07 -9.15
C TYR A 54 4.09 1.43 -8.88
N CYS A 55 4.81 2.28 -8.16
CA CYS A 55 4.38 3.63 -7.76
C CYS A 55 3.02 3.67 -7.01
N SER A 56 2.67 2.63 -6.26
CA SER A 56 1.37 2.52 -5.57
C SER A 56 1.06 3.70 -4.64
N ALA A 57 2.07 4.30 -4.02
CA ALA A 57 1.92 5.49 -3.18
C ALA A 57 1.40 6.72 -3.95
N VAL A 58 1.66 6.82 -5.25
CA VAL A 58 1.22 7.96 -6.07
C VAL A 58 -0.25 7.84 -6.47
N TRP A 59 -0.68 6.64 -6.87
CA TRP A 59 -2.05 6.41 -7.31
C TRP A 59 -2.97 5.82 -6.21
N CYS A 60 -2.53 5.84 -4.95
CA CYS A 60 -3.37 5.43 -3.81
C CYS A 60 -4.65 6.27 -3.69
N SER A 61 -4.65 7.52 -4.20
CA SER A 61 -5.80 8.42 -4.26
C SER A 61 -6.88 8.01 -5.27
N ALA A 62 -6.62 7.01 -6.11
CA ALA A 62 -7.58 6.56 -7.11
C ALA A 62 -8.86 6.02 -6.48
N ALA A 63 -9.99 6.22 -7.16
CA ALA A 63 -11.28 5.73 -6.69
C ALA A 63 -11.31 4.19 -6.59
N ASP A 64 -11.98 3.64 -5.55
CA ASP A 64 -12.03 2.21 -5.25
C ASP A 64 -12.47 1.35 -6.43
N ARG A 65 -13.40 1.84 -7.25
CA ARG A 65 -13.83 1.16 -8.48
C ARG A 65 -12.68 0.89 -9.46
N HIS A 66 -11.64 1.72 -9.46
CA HIS A 66 -10.46 1.53 -10.31
C HIS A 66 -9.45 0.62 -9.64
N LEU A 67 -9.31 0.71 -8.31
CA LEU A 67 -8.46 -0.18 -7.53
C LEU A 67 -8.95 -1.64 -7.59
N LYS A 68 -10.27 -1.87 -7.56
CA LYS A 68 -10.89 -3.20 -7.74
C LYS A 68 -10.52 -3.90 -9.05
N LEU A 69 -10.07 -3.16 -10.08
CA LEU A 69 -9.55 -3.79 -11.30
C LEU A 69 -8.26 -4.57 -11.05
N LEU A 70 -7.43 -4.08 -10.13
CA LEU A 70 -6.19 -4.75 -9.74
C LEU A 70 -6.49 -5.97 -8.86
N ASP A 71 -7.47 -5.87 -7.98
CA ASP A 71 -7.90 -6.97 -7.10
C ASP A 71 -8.38 -8.18 -7.93
N ARG A 72 -9.09 -7.93 -9.04
CA ARG A 72 -9.51 -8.99 -9.99
C ARG A 72 -8.31 -9.73 -10.60
N ALA A 73 -7.25 -9.02 -10.95
CA ALA A 73 -6.04 -9.64 -11.48
C ALA A 73 -5.38 -10.55 -10.44
N VAL A 74 -5.34 -10.13 -9.16
CA VAL A 74 -4.80 -10.95 -8.07
C VAL A 74 -5.68 -12.14 -7.75
N SER A 75 -7.01 -11.96 -7.72
CA SER A 75 -7.94 -13.07 -7.51
C SER A 75 -7.82 -14.14 -8.59
N GLY A 76 -7.60 -13.73 -9.84
CA GLY A 76 -7.32 -14.67 -10.93
C GLY A 76 -5.99 -15.44 -10.78
N ALA A 77 -5.05 -14.91 -10.00
CA ALA A 77 -3.78 -15.57 -9.72
C ALA A 77 -3.89 -16.63 -8.61
N ARG A 78 -4.77 -16.44 -7.63
CA ARG A 78 -4.95 -17.40 -6.52
C ARG A 78 -5.22 -18.82 -7.00
N PHE A 79 -6.00 -18.96 -8.07
CA PHE A 79 -6.25 -20.25 -8.67
C PHE A 79 -4.97 -20.98 -9.15
N LEU A 80 -3.98 -20.21 -9.65
CA LEU A 80 -2.73 -20.75 -10.18
C LEU A 80 -1.69 -21.02 -9.09
N THR A 81 -1.63 -20.15 -8.09
CA THR A 81 -0.55 -20.12 -7.10
C THR A 81 -0.95 -20.75 -5.76
N GLY A 82 -2.23 -21.10 -5.58
CA GLY A 82 -2.76 -21.50 -4.28
C GLY A 82 -2.73 -20.32 -3.29
N ASP A 83 -2.87 -20.61 -2.00
CA ASP A 83 -2.87 -19.61 -0.93
C ASP A 83 -1.47 -19.06 -0.58
N VAL A 84 -0.53 -19.07 -1.54
CA VAL A 84 0.82 -18.49 -1.36
C VAL A 84 0.75 -16.96 -1.12
N PHE A 85 -0.44 -16.38 -1.22
CA PHE A 85 -0.73 -14.97 -1.01
C PHE A 85 -1.30 -14.72 0.39
N GLU A 86 -0.44 -14.57 1.38
CA GLU A 86 -0.82 -14.22 2.76
C GLU A 86 -1.49 -12.84 2.87
N CYS A 87 -1.15 -11.91 1.98
CA CYS A 87 -1.64 -10.53 2.04
C CYS A 87 -2.35 -10.12 0.76
N GLY A 88 -3.57 -9.60 0.86
CA GLY A 88 -4.25 -8.94 -0.25
C GLY A 88 -3.47 -7.74 -0.80
N ILE A 89 -3.76 -7.35 -2.04
CA ILE A 89 -3.06 -6.21 -2.69
C ILE A 89 -3.27 -4.88 -1.93
N PHE A 90 -4.39 -4.75 -1.23
CA PHE A 90 -4.65 -3.59 -0.37
C PHE A 90 -3.59 -3.45 0.74
N HIS A 91 -3.33 -4.52 1.49
CA HIS A 91 -2.32 -4.53 2.58
C HIS A 91 -0.91 -4.24 2.04
N ARG A 92 -0.58 -4.78 0.87
CA ARG A 92 0.72 -4.52 0.23
C ARG A 92 0.88 -3.07 -0.19
N ARG A 93 -0.18 -2.44 -0.71
CA ARG A 93 -0.20 -0.99 -1.02
C ARG A 93 -0.08 -0.15 0.24
N SER A 94 -0.85 -0.48 1.28
CA SER A 94 -0.79 0.21 2.58
C SER A 94 0.62 0.14 3.18
N LEU A 95 1.24 -1.04 3.13
CA LEU A 95 2.62 -1.20 3.57
C LEU A 95 3.61 -0.36 2.75
N ALA A 96 3.45 -0.28 1.43
CA ALA A 96 4.30 0.55 0.58
C ALA A 96 4.15 2.05 0.90
N VAL A 97 2.92 2.51 1.16
CA VAL A 97 2.62 3.88 1.58
C VAL A 97 3.27 4.18 2.94
N LEU A 98 3.13 3.27 3.92
CA LEU A 98 3.76 3.40 5.24
C LEU A 98 5.29 3.43 5.16
N CYS A 99 5.90 2.56 4.36
CA CYS A 99 7.35 2.56 4.15
C CYS A 99 7.83 3.87 3.50
N MET A 100 7.05 4.46 2.60
CA MET A 100 7.37 5.76 2.00
C MET A 100 7.26 6.88 3.03
N LEU A 101 6.20 6.90 3.85
CA LEU A 101 6.06 7.86 4.95
C LEU A 101 7.21 7.76 5.95
N TYR A 102 7.60 6.54 6.33
CA TYR A 102 8.76 6.29 7.19
C TYR A 102 10.04 6.92 6.61
N LYS A 103 10.31 6.71 5.32
CA LYS A 103 11.47 7.29 4.63
C LYS A 103 11.44 8.82 4.63
N ILE A 104 10.27 9.41 4.37
CA ILE A 104 10.09 10.87 4.39
C ILE A 104 10.38 11.41 5.79
N ARG A 105 9.83 10.78 6.83
CA ARG A 105 10.03 11.16 8.22
C ARG A 105 11.49 11.07 8.65
N CYS A 106 12.21 10.00 8.28
CA CYS A 106 13.60 9.79 8.64
C CYS A 106 14.59 10.65 7.85
N ASN A 107 14.13 11.33 6.81
CA ASN A 107 14.96 12.21 5.99
C ASN A 107 14.48 13.68 6.08
N PRO A 108 15.08 14.51 6.94
CA PRO A 108 14.68 15.92 7.10
C PRO A 108 14.78 16.74 5.81
N VAL A 109 15.69 16.37 4.91
CA VAL A 109 15.91 17.08 3.63
C VAL A 109 14.86 16.70 2.57
N HIS A 110 14.03 15.70 2.85
CA HIS A 110 13.02 15.26 1.87
C HIS A 110 11.98 16.35 1.61
N PRO A 111 11.68 16.72 0.34
CA PRO A 111 10.76 17.82 0.02
C PRO A 111 9.37 17.72 0.66
N LEU A 112 8.87 16.50 0.87
CA LEU A 112 7.57 16.27 1.51
C LEU A 112 7.62 16.26 3.03
N ASN A 113 8.79 16.36 3.66
CA ASN A 113 8.89 16.37 5.13
C ASN A 113 8.15 17.58 5.72
N GLY A 114 8.33 18.76 5.15
CA GLY A 114 7.63 19.98 5.57
C GLY A 114 6.12 19.99 5.32
N ALA A 115 5.60 19.05 4.54
CA ALA A 115 4.17 18.91 4.30
C ALA A 115 3.49 17.92 5.27
N LEU A 116 4.25 17.24 6.13
CA LEU A 116 3.70 16.37 7.16
C LEU A 116 3.09 17.21 8.28
N PRO A 117 1.95 16.78 8.87
CA PRO A 117 1.39 17.45 10.02
C PRO A 117 2.33 17.36 11.23
N GLY A 118 2.21 18.29 12.17
CA GLY A 118 2.94 18.24 13.42
C GLY A 118 2.57 17.04 14.29
N PRO A 119 3.31 16.81 15.39
CA PRO A 119 2.98 15.76 16.34
C PRO A 119 1.61 16.00 16.97
N TYR A 120 0.90 14.94 17.26
CA TYR A 120 -0.37 15.02 17.97
C TYR A 120 -0.13 15.39 19.44
N VAL A 121 -0.71 16.53 19.86
CA VAL A 121 -0.70 16.96 21.26
C VAL A 121 -2.15 16.91 21.76
N PRO A 122 -2.52 15.97 22.64
CA PRO A 122 -3.87 15.88 23.16
C PRO A 122 -4.17 17.06 24.07
N VAL A 123 -5.20 17.84 23.73
CA VAL A 123 -5.68 18.97 24.58
C VAL A 123 -6.41 18.45 25.82
N ARG A 124 -7.03 17.28 25.74
CA ARG A 124 -7.75 16.60 26.83
C ARG A 124 -7.44 15.12 26.83
N VAL A 125 -7.45 14.49 28.02
CA VAL A 125 -7.32 13.05 28.14
C VAL A 125 -8.62 12.39 27.67
N THR A 126 -8.66 11.95 26.44
CA THR A 126 -9.77 11.19 25.84
C THR A 126 -9.33 9.75 25.60
N ARG A 127 -10.28 8.83 25.33
CA ARG A 127 -9.95 7.44 24.97
C ARG A 127 -9.00 7.38 23.76
N GLY A 128 -9.17 8.24 22.76
CA GLY A 128 -8.27 8.33 21.62
C GLY A 128 -6.87 8.81 21.98
N ALA A 129 -6.73 9.72 22.96
CA ALA A 129 -5.43 10.16 23.46
C ALA A 129 -4.67 9.05 24.20
N LEU A 130 -5.38 8.15 24.88
CA LEU A 130 -4.77 6.99 25.58
C LEU A 130 -4.25 5.92 24.62
N VAL A 131 -4.83 5.81 23.43
CA VAL A 131 -4.43 4.84 22.40
C VAL A 131 -3.34 5.41 21.47
N ALA A 132 -3.17 6.74 21.45
CA ALA A 132 -2.19 7.38 20.59
C ALA A 132 -0.76 6.97 20.95
N HIS A 133 0.03 6.55 19.96
CA HIS A 133 1.45 6.26 20.15
C HIS A 133 2.29 7.54 20.09
N ARG A 134 3.53 7.49 20.64
CA ARG A 134 4.42 8.68 20.74
C ARG A 134 4.76 9.36 19.40
N TYR A 135 4.56 8.68 18.29
CA TYR A 135 4.82 9.20 16.93
C TYR A 135 3.56 9.56 16.17
N THR A 136 2.41 9.63 16.85
CA THR A 136 1.13 10.00 16.25
C THR A 136 1.21 11.41 15.67
N TYR A 137 0.71 11.57 14.47
CA TYR A 137 0.56 12.88 13.82
C TYR A 137 -0.79 13.51 14.17
N ALA A 138 -0.84 14.84 14.18
CA ALA A 138 -2.11 15.55 14.27
C ALA A 138 -3.05 15.13 13.13
N PRO A 139 -4.32 14.79 13.43
CA PRO A 139 -5.28 14.37 12.41
C PRO A 139 -5.54 15.50 11.41
N LEU A 140 -5.52 15.16 10.11
CA LEU A 140 -5.77 16.10 9.04
C LEU A 140 -7.28 16.21 8.78
N HIS A 141 -7.80 17.41 8.85
CA HIS A 141 -9.20 17.66 8.47
C HIS A 141 -9.35 17.64 6.94
N CYS A 142 -10.05 16.62 6.43
CA CYS A 142 -10.26 16.42 5.01
C CYS A 142 -11.70 16.80 4.63
N ARG A 143 -11.89 17.89 3.89
CA ARG A 143 -13.21 18.33 3.42
C ARG A 143 -13.79 17.45 2.31
N THR A 144 -12.96 16.77 1.55
CA THR A 144 -13.40 15.94 0.43
C THR A 144 -12.83 14.52 0.54
N LEU A 145 -13.62 13.54 0.11
CA LEU A 145 -13.19 12.14 0.04
C LEU A 145 -11.97 11.95 -0.89
N GLN A 146 -11.87 12.75 -1.94
CA GLN A 146 -10.73 12.68 -2.85
C GLN A 146 -9.44 13.13 -2.14
N TYR A 147 -9.48 14.20 -1.36
CA TYR A 147 -8.33 14.67 -0.61
C TYR A 147 -7.92 13.68 0.49
N SER A 148 -8.86 13.09 1.23
CA SER A 148 -8.54 12.10 2.27
C SER A 148 -7.83 10.85 1.73
N ARG A 149 -7.98 10.55 0.45
CA ARG A 149 -7.31 9.43 -0.23
C ARG A 149 -5.93 9.81 -0.80
N THR A 150 -5.55 11.09 -0.82
CA THR A 150 -4.22 11.49 -1.29
C THR A 150 -3.14 10.97 -0.34
N PHE A 151 -1.89 10.95 -0.82
CA PHE A 151 -0.79 10.30 -0.13
C PHE A 151 -0.65 10.72 1.34
N ILE A 152 -0.61 12.04 1.63
CA ILE A 152 -0.37 12.52 3.00
C ILE A 152 -1.51 12.17 3.95
N PRO A 153 -2.80 12.54 3.72
CA PRO A 153 -3.87 12.18 4.63
C PRO A 153 -4.03 10.68 4.80
N PHE A 154 -3.93 9.91 3.71
CA PHE A 154 -4.07 8.47 3.75
C PHE A 154 -2.92 7.80 4.53
N SER A 155 -1.68 8.23 4.29
CA SER A 155 -0.52 7.69 5.00
C SER A 155 -0.51 8.04 6.48
N VAL A 156 -0.93 9.27 6.84
CA VAL A 156 -1.07 9.71 8.23
C VAL A 156 -2.15 8.92 8.97
N SER A 157 -3.29 8.66 8.34
CA SER A 157 -4.33 7.82 8.93
C SER A 157 -3.80 6.41 9.22
N LEU A 158 -3.22 5.74 8.21
CA LEU A 158 -2.62 4.42 8.39
C LEU A 158 -1.50 4.39 9.46
N TRP A 159 -0.72 5.47 9.53
CA TRP A 159 0.37 5.59 10.49
C TRP A 159 -0.16 5.71 11.92
N ASN A 160 -1.20 6.49 12.13
CA ASN A 160 -1.80 6.69 13.44
C ASN A 160 -2.53 5.44 13.96
N ASP A 161 -2.95 4.55 13.05
CA ASP A 161 -3.58 3.27 13.39
C ASP A 161 -2.57 2.17 13.79
N LEU A 162 -1.25 2.43 13.64
CA LEU A 162 -0.21 1.45 14.01
C LEU A 162 -0.04 1.35 15.52
N ALA A 163 0.23 0.14 16.00
CA ALA A 163 0.58 -0.09 17.42
C ALA A 163 1.99 0.43 17.77
N ASN A 164 2.21 0.83 19.02
CA ASN A 164 3.50 1.33 19.51
C ASN A 164 4.71 0.43 19.17
N PRO A 165 4.65 -0.90 19.32
CA PRO A 165 5.80 -1.78 19.05
C PRO A 165 6.35 -1.70 17.64
N VAL A 166 5.53 -1.24 16.67
CA VAL A 166 5.96 -1.11 15.27
C VAL A 166 7.11 -0.11 15.11
N PHE A 167 7.26 0.83 16.03
CA PHE A 167 8.28 1.87 15.99
C PHE A 167 9.58 1.51 16.74
N ASP A 168 9.61 0.39 17.43
CA ASP A 168 10.77 -0.07 18.19
C ASP A 168 11.77 -0.85 17.32
N GLY A 169 11.39 -1.14 16.05
CA GLY A 169 12.24 -1.82 15.08
C GLY A 169 13.40 -0.95 14.59
N ALA A 170 14.60 -1.51 14.59
CA ALA A 170 15.79 -0.84 14.06
C ALA A 170 15.71 -0.67 12.54
N GLY A 171 15.60 0.57 12.07
CA GLY A 171 15.64 0.94 10.66
C GLY A 171 14.39 0.52 9.84
N LEU A 172 14.47 0.74 8.53
CA LEU A 172 13.36 0.49 7.59
C LEU A 172 12.95 -0.99 7.53
N ALA A 173 13.90 -1.91 7.63
CA ALA A 173 13.62 -3.35 7.53
C ALA A 173 12.81 -3.84 8.74
N GLY A 174 13.19 -3.44 9.94
CA GLY A 174 12.46 -3.73 11.18
C GLY A 174 11.06 -3.12 11.15
N PHE A 175 10.96 -1.83 10.82
CA PHE A 175 9.66 -1.15 10.64
C PHE A 175 8.76 -1.89 9.64
N LYS A 176 9.28 -2.26 8.47
CA LYS A 176 8.52 -2.96 7.43
C LYS A 176 7.97 -4.31 7.91
N SER A 177 8.78 -5.08 8.66
CA SER A 177 8.36 -6.38 9.20
C SER A 177 7.22 -6.23 10.20
N GLN A 178 7.36 -5.31 11.15
CA GLN A 178 6.39 -5.06 12.20
C GLN A 178 5.10 -4.41 11.66
N ALA A 179 5.21 -3.44 10.73
CA ALA A 179 4.06 -2.85 10.08
C ALA A 179 3.27 -3.87 9.24
N LYS A 180 3.97 -4.84 8.60
CA LYS A 180 3.29 -5.95 7.92
C LYS A 180 2.48 -6.80 8.90
N ALA A 181 3.04 -7.14 10.04
CA ALA A 181 2.35 -7.92 11.07
C ALA A 181 1.12 -7.17 11.62
N SER A 182 1.26 -5.87 11.91
CA SER A 182 0.17 -5.02 12.41
C SER A 182 -0.97 -4.85 11.40
N LEU A 183 -0.68 -4.81 10.10
CA LEU A 183 -1.71 -4.70 9.06
C LEU A 183 -2.47 -6.02 8.82
N LEU A 184 -1.98 -7.15 9.31
CA LEU A 184 -2.59 -8.47 9.15
C LEU A 184 -3.38 -8.93 10.39
N ALA A 185 -3.15 -8.26 11.54
CA ALA A 185 -3.86 -8.51 12.78
C ALA A 185 -5.28 -7.92 12.76
#